data_7ec247443a470c8b772a8f84564f5311
#
_entry.id   7ec247443a470c8b772a8f84564f5311
#
_cell.length_a   1.000
_cell.length_b   1.000
_cell.length_c   1.000
_cell.angle_alpha   90.00
_cell.angle_beta   90.00
_cell.angle_gamma   90.00
#
_symmetry.space_group_name_H-M   'P 1'
#
loop_
_entity.id
_entity.type
_entity.pdbx_description
1 polymer ?
#
loop_
_entity_poly.entity_id
_entity_poly.type
_entity_poly.pdbx_seq_one_letter_code
_entity_poly.pdbx_strand_id
1 'polypeptide(L)'
;MVIRLRLVKKFMSEQEYTPKSKAGKWFNDRLPLLTLGAHLTDYPTPKNLNYWWTFGGILTFCLITQIVTGIVLAMHYVAHADLAFASVEHIMRDVNYGWLIRYIHSNGASMFFLAVYIHIFRSLFYGSYKSPREVIWIIGLMIYLLMMAAAFMGYVLPWGQMSFWGATVITNLFSAIPLVGDSITTWLWGAYSVDNPTLNRFFSLHYLIPFLILGLVVLHIWALHVPGNNNPVGIDIKKPSKDTVPFHPYITIKDAFALLVFMIIFAGFVFFTPNVLGHSDNYIPANPLVTPAHIVPEWYLLPFYAILRSVPDKLGGVILMFSAIFILFVLPWLDTSKVRSAIFRPIYRQFFWILVIDVLMLGYVGAMPAEGIYLVLARVGTIYYFLHFIVVMPVVGYLEKTDPIPMSISEPVLSGGAEPSLARKINDKV
;
A
#
# COMPACT_ATOMS: atom_id res chain seq x y z
N MET A 1 -6.86 -31.36 18.34
CA MET A 1 -5.76 -31.81 17.47
C MET A 1 -6.24 -32.30 16.09
N VAL A 2 -7.35 -33.01 15.97
CA VAL A 2 -7.90 -33.57 14.70
C VAL A 2 -8.41 -32.47 13.73
N ILE A 3 -8.96 -31.37 14.21
CA ILE A 3 -9.43 -30.24 13.36
C ILE A 3 -8.26 -29.46 12.74
N ARG A 4 -7.13 -29.31 13.45
CA ARG A 4 -5.90 -28.70 12.91
C ARG A 4 -5.30 -29.47 11.72
N LEU A 5 -5.34 -30.80 11.78
CA LEU A 5 -4.83 -31.67 10.71
C LEU A 5 -5.73 -31.66 9.46
N ARG A 6 -7.05 -31.47 9.59
CA ARG A 6 -7.97 -31.38 8.44
C ARG A 6 -7.83 -30.04 7.68
N LEU A 7 -7.59 -28.95 8.38
CA LEU A 7 -7.35 -27.66 7.72
C LEU A 7 -6.01 -27.68 6.96
N VAL A 8 -4.94 -28.22 7.54
CA VAL A 8 -3.65 -28.35 6.87
C VAL A 8 -3.75 -29.30 5.65
N LYS A 9 -4.46 -30.43 5.74
CA LYS A 9 -4.68 -31.35 4.61
C LYS A 9 -5.50 -30.73 3.46
N LYS A 10 -6.40 -29.79 3.73
CA LYS A 10 -7.17 -29.09 2.68
C LYS A 10 -6.33 -28.08 1.91
N PHE A 11 -5.22 -27.62 2.51
CA PHE A 11 -4.25 -26.70 1.89
C PHE A 11 -3.11 -27.42 1.17
N MET A 12 -2.89 -28.70 1.45
CA MET A 12 -1.86 -29.50 0.80
C MET A 12 -2.48 -30.19 -0.42
N SER A 13 -1.92 -29.96 -1.61
CA SER A 13 -2.28 -30.72 -2.81
C SER A 13 -2.15 -32.22 -2.54
N GLU A 14 -2.96 -33.06 -3.19
CA GLU A 14 -2.96 -34.53 -2.98
C GLU A 14 -1.61 -35.20 -3.32
N GLN A 15 -0.67 -34.51 -3.93
CA GLN A 15 0.71 -34.96 -4.16
C GLN A 15 1.64 -34.43 -3.09
N GLU A 16 2.02 -35.28 -2.16
CA GLU A 16 3.02 -35.00 -1.13
C GLU A 16 4.41 -34.86 -1.78
N TYR A 17 5.00 -33.67 -1.71
CA TYR A 17 6.35 -33.45 -2.22
C TYR A 17 7.36 -34.26 -1.41
N THR A 18 8.09 -35.17 -2.07
CA THR A 18 9.16 -35.97 -1.48
C THR A 18 10.53 -35.51 -2.03
N PRO A 19 11.45 -35.02 -1.17
CA PRO A 19 12.79 -34.65 -1.61
C PRO A 19 13.55 -35.86 -2.18
N LYS A 20 14.26 -35.66 -3.31
CA LYS A 20 15.00 -36.72 -3.99
C LYS A 20 16.27 -37.17 -3.25
N SER A 21 16.90 -36.31 -2.47
CA SER A 21 18.14 -36.62 -1.73
C SER A 21 17.87 -37.02 -0.29
N LYS A 22 18.72 -37.91 0.28
CA LYS A 22 18.65 -38.30 1.71
C LYS A 22 18.78 -37.09 2.65
N ALA A 23 19.68 -36.14 2.33
CA ALA A 23 19.86 -34.92 3.11
C ALA A 23 18.61 -34.02 3.03
N GLY A 24 18.04 -33.85 1.84
CA GLY A 24 16.78 -33.10 1.64
C GLY A 24 15.63 -33.71 2.41
N LYS A 25 15.48 -35.04 2.41
CA LYS A 25 14.47 -35.74 3.19
C LYS A 25 14.67 -35.53 4.68
N TRP A 26 15.88 -35.74 5.19
CA TRP A 26 16.23 -35.54 6.59
C TRP A 26 15.90 -34.11 7.08
N PHE A 27 16.22 -33.10 6.26
CA PHE A 27 15.91 -31.69 6.55
C PHE A 27 14.41 -31.43 6.53
N ASN A 28 13.72 -31.90 5.47
CA ASN A 28 12.29 -31.64 5.27
C ASN A 28 11.41 -32.35 6.31
N ASP A 29 11.82 -33.53 6.80
CA ASP A 29 11.11 -34.27 7.86
C ASP A 29 11.13 -33.49 9.20
N ARG A 30 12.09 -32.56 9.39
CA ARG A 30 12.27 -31.75 10.61
C ARG A 30 11.75 -30.33 10.43
N LEU A 31 11.96 -29.75 9.26
CA LEU A 31 11.54 -28.40 8.89
C LEU A 31 11.05 -28.44 7.44
N PRO A 32 9.73 -28.52 7.20
CA PRO A 32 9.16 -28.81 5.88
C PRO A 32 9.20 -27.62 4.92
N LEU A 33 10.35 -26.91 4.83
CA LEU A 33 10.52 -25.77 3.93
C LEU A 33 10.53 -26.17 2.46
N LEU A 34 11.04 -27.37 2.13
CA LEU A 34 11.02 -27.85 0.74
C LEU A 34 9.60 -28.19 0.29
N THR A 35 8.81 -28.78 1.17
CA THR A 35 7.37 -29.02 0.93
C THR A 35 6.61 -27.70 0.79
N LEU A 36 6.86 -26.73 1.67
CA LEU A 36 6.27 -25.39 1.57
C LEU A 36 6.65 -24.70 0.26
N GLY A 37 7.93 -24.78 -0.14
CA GLY A 37 8.43 -24.24 -1.40
C GLY A 37 7.73 -24.88 -2.61
N ALA A 38 7.56 -26.20 -2.62
CA ALA A 38 6.84 -26.90 -3.67
C ALA A 38 5.37 -26.47 -3.75
N HIS A 39 4.69 -26.32 -2.61
CA HIS A 39 3.32 -25.79 -2.60
C HIS A 39 3.20 -24.38 -3.16
N LEU A 40 4.18 -23.51 -2.89
CA LEU A 40 4.19 -22.16 -3.44
C LEU A 40 4.47 -22.16 -4.95
N THR A 41 5.38 -23.01 -5.43
CA THR A 41 5.70 -23.10 -6.86
C THR A 41 4.56 -23.71 -7.69
N ASP A 42 3.88 -24.70 -7.16
CA ASP A 42 2.81 -25.41 -7.85
C ASP A 42 1.42 -24.79 -7.61
N TYR A 43 1.37 -23.68 -6.86
CA TYR A 43 0.12 -23.02 -6.52
C TYR A 43 -0.69 -22.65 -7.78
N PRO A 44 -1.95 -23.11 -7.91
CA PRO A 44 -2.77 -22.89 -9.08
C PRO A 44 -3.19 -21.43 -9.19
N THR A 45 -2.62 -20.73 -10.16
CA THR A 45 -2.82 -19.30 -10.37
C THR A 45 -3.64 -19.03 -11.63
N PRO A 46 -4.63 -18.11 -11.61
CA PRO A 46 -5.41 -17.78 -12.81
C PRO A 46 -4.50 -17.36 -13.98
N LYS A 47 -4.67 -18.02 -15.14
CA LYS A 47 -3.81 -17.80 -16.32
C LYS A 47 -3.99 -16.43 -16.98
N ASN A 48 -5.08 -15.71 -16.69
CA ASN A 48 -5.40 -14.41 -17.26
C ASN A 48 -4.90 -13.23 -16.41
N LEU A 49 -4.07 -13.44 -15.39
CA LEU A 49 -3.49 -12.34 -14.62
C LEU A 49 -2.65 -11.45 -15.54
N ASN A 50 -2.86 -10.14 -15.46
CA ASN A 50 -2.06 -9.12 -16.16
C ASN A 50 -0.99 -8.52 -15.21
N TYR A 51 -0.17 -7.58 -15.71
CA TYR A 51 0.91 -6.97 -14.93
C TYR A 51 0.46 -6.16 -13.71
N TRP A 52 -0.82 -5.78 -13.59
CA TRP A 52 -1.33 -5.14 -12.37
C TRP A 52 -1.30 -6.07 -11.13
N TRP A 53 -1.20 -7.40 -11.35
CA TRP A 53 -1.07 -8.37 -10.25
C TRP A 53 0.36 -8.51 -9.73
N THR A 54 1.37 -8.07 -10.47
CA THR A 54 2.79 -8.16 -10.08
C THR A 54 3.16 -7.19 -8.94
N PHE A 55 2.35 -6.16 -8.70
CA PHE A 55 2.61 -5.15 -7.67
C PHE A 55 2.66 -5.71 -6.24
N GLY A 56 2.03 -6.85 -5.95
CA GLY A 56 2.20 -7.54 -4.67
C GLY A 56 3.64 -8.04 -4.46
N GLY A 57 4.25 -8.62 -5.49
CA GLY A 57 5.66 -9.04 -5.47
C GLY A 57 6.61 -7.86 -5.38
N ILE A 58 6.36 -6.78 -6.15
CA ILE A 58 7.13 -5.52 -6.10
C ILE A 58 7.10 -4.91 -4.70
N LEU A 59 5.93 -4.89 -4.04
CA LEU A 59 5.79 -4.39 -2.66
C LEU A 59 6.61 -5.22 -1.66
N THR A 60 6.66 -6.55 -1.84
CA THR A 60 7.50 -7.41 -1.00
C THR A 60 8.99 -7.08 -1.21
N PHE A 61 9.42 -6.86 -2.44
CA PHE A 61 10.78 -6.42 -2.75
C PHE A 61 11.08 -5.06 -2.09
N CYS A 62 10.17 -4.08 -2.19
CA CYS A 62 10.33 -2.79 -1.53
C CYS A 62 10.47 -2.93 -0.02
N LEU A 63 9.62 -3.74 0.64
CA LEU A 63 9.70 -3.96 2.08
C LEU A 63 11.06 -4.53 2.50
N ILE A 64 11.53 -5.57 1.80
CA ILE A 64 12.85 -6.18 2.08
C ILE A 64 13.95 -5.14 1.89
N THR A 65 13.91 -4.37 0.80
CA THR A 65 14.88 -3.31 0.52
C THR A 65 14.89 -2.26 1.63
N GLN A 66 13.72 -1.79 2.09
CA GLN A 66 13.62 -0.82 3.17
C GLN A 66 14.17 -1.37 4.50
N ILE A 67 13.85 -2.60 4.86
CA ILE A 67 14.36 -3.23 6.08
C ILE A 67 15.90 -3.35 6.03
N VAL A 68 16.45 -3.91 4.95
CA VAL A 68 17.88 -4.14 4.80
C VAL A 68 18.66 -2.82 4.82
N THR A 69 18.25 -1.85 4.02
CA THR A 69 18.91 -0.55 3.96
C THR A 69 18.75 0.23 5.26
N GLY A 70 17.58 0.14 5.92
CA GLY A 70 17.31 0.77 7.21
C GLY A 70 18.20 0.22 8.34
N ILE A 71 18.41 -1.10 8.40
CA ILE A 71 19.33 -1.72 9.36
C ILE A 71 20.76 -1.20 9.14
N VAL A 72 21.23 -1.15 7.89
CA VAL A 72 22.57 -0.65 7.57
C VAL A 72 22.72 0.83 7.95
N LEU A 73 21.73 1.67 7.64
CA LEU A 73 21.75 3.09 8.03
C LEU A 73 21.75 3.27 9.55
N ALA A 74 20.99 2.45 10.28
CA ALA A 74 20.94 2.51 11.75
C ALA A 74 22.28 2.20 12.42
N MET A 75 23.21 1.51 11.75
CA MET A 75 24.56 1.26 12.27
C MET A 75 25.42 2.53 12.36
N HIS A 76 25.06 3.57 11.63
CA HIS A 76 25.82 4.84 11.54
C HIS A 76 25.02 6.05 12.03
N TYR A 77 23.70 5.93 12.12
CA TYR A 77 22.80 7.01 12.53
C TYR A 77 22.80 7.21 14.06
N VAL A 78 22.77 8.48 14.48
CA VAL A 78 22.71 8.84 15.91
C VAL A 78 21.38 9.56 16.20
N ALA A 79 20.50 8.92 16.96
CA ALA A 79 19.20 9.46 17.33
C ALA A 79 19.30 10.50 18.47
N HIS A 80 19.94 11.64 18.21
CA HIS A 80 20.09 12.76 19.14
C HIS A 80 19.90 14.08 18.41
N ALA A 81 19.13 15.00 18.97
CA ALA A 81 18.76 16.26 18.31
C ALA A 81 19.98 17.06 17.79
N ASP A 82 21.09 17.08 18.54
CA ASP A 82 22.32 17.80 18.13
C ASP A 82 23.17 17.03 17.12
N LEU A 83 22.99 15.70 16.98
CA LEU A 83 23.88 14.83 16.22
C LEU A 83 23.21 14.18 15.00
N ALA A 84 21.90 14.11 14.97
CA ALA A 84 21.15 13.36 13.95
C ALA A 84 21.46 13.88 12.54
N PHE A 85 21.36 15.19 12.31
CA PHE A 85 21.67 15.79 11.01
C PHE A 85 23.12 15.52 10.59
N ALA A 86 24.08 15.76 11.49
CA ALA A 86 25.49 15.52 11.22
C ALA A 86 25.78 14.04 10.94
N SER A 87 25.09 13.10 11.62
CA SER A 87 25.25 11.67 11.37
C SER A 87 24.75 11.24 9.99
N VAL A 88 23.68 11.87 9.49
CA VAL A 88 23.21 11.65 8.10
C VAL A 88 24.21 12.22 7.09
N GLU A 89 24.77 13.42 7.34
CA GLU A 89 25.83 13.99 6.50
C GLU A 89 27.09 13.09 6.49
N HIS A 90 27.48 12.56 7.64
CA HIS A 90 28.56 11.57 7.75
C HIS A 90 28.28 10.32 6.91
N ILE A 91 27.07 9.75 6.97
CA ILE A 91 26.68 8.61 6.12
C ILE A 91 26.83 8.98 4.65
N MET A 92 26.39 10.17 4.26
CA MET A 92 26.40 10.59 2.86
C MET A 92 27.80 10.87 2.29
N ARG A 93 28.75 11.30 3.13
CA ARG A 93 30.05 11.81 2.67
C ARG A 93 31.22 10.89 3.00
N ASP A 94 31.22 10.29 4.19
CA ASP A 94 32.40 9.63 4.73
C ASP A 94 32.28 8.10 4.75
N VAL A 95 31.05 7.55 4.82
CA VAL A 95 30.82 6.11 4.78
C VAL A 95 30.89 5.60 3.35
N ASN A 96 31.69 4.58 3.09
CA ASN A 96 31.82 3.96 1.77
C ASN A 96 30.45 3.45 1.28
N TYR A 97 29.99 3.95 0.11
CA TYR A 97 28.66 3.70 -0.44
C TYR A 97 27.47 4.13 0.44
N GLY A 98 27.70 4.91 1.52
CA GLY A 98 26.65 5.38 2.41
C GLY A 98 25.61 6.23 1.67
N TRP A 99 26.04 7.09 0.73
CA TRP A 99 25.16 7.84 -0.15
C TRP A 99 24.21 6.92 -0.95
N LEU A 100 24.70 5.80 -1.45
CA LEU A 100 23.90 4.85 -2.23
C LEU A 100 22.82 4.19 -1.36
N ILE A 101 23.21 3.67 -0.20
CA ILE A 101 22.26 3.07 0.75
C ILE A 101 21.22 4.09 1.21
N ARG A 102 21.65 5.34 1.51
CA ARG A 102 20.74 6.41 1.91
C ARG A 102 19.76 6.77 0.80
N TYR A 103 20.20 6.88 -0.45
CA TYR A 103 19.31 7.17 -1.59
C TYR A 103 18.40 5.98 -1.95
N ILE A 104 18.87 4.74 -1.84
CA ILE A 104 18.01 3.56 -2.00
C ILE A 104 16.92 3.58 -0.92
N HIS A 105 17.24 3.92 0.33
CA HIS A 105 16.26 3.98 1.40
C HIS A 105 15.24 5.10 1.20
N SER A 106 15.66 6.33 0.95
CA SER A 106 14.76 7.49 0.81
C SER A 106 13.90 7.43 -0.45
N ASN A 107 14.49 7.15 -1.62
CA ASN A 107 13.71 6.98 -2.85
C ASN A 107 12.91 5.68 -2.83
N GLY A 108 13.42 4.64 -2.17
CA GLY A 108 12.71 3.39 -1.98
C GLY A 108 11.41 3.55 -1.21
N ALA A 109 11.34 4.46 -0.23
CA ALA A 109 10.08 4.81 0.44
C ALA A 109 9.06 5.37 -0.57
N SER A 110 9.46 6.33 -1.42
CA SER A 110 8.60 6.86 -2.48
C SER A 110 8.15 5.79 -3.48
N MET A 111 9.06 4.90 -3.90
CA MET A 111 8.73 3.80 -4.81
C MET A 111 7.79 2.79 -4.15
N PHE A 112 7.91 2.57 -2.85
CA PHE A 112 7.00 1.71 -2.09
C PHE A 112 5.58 2.28 -2.07
N PHE A 113 5.43 3.60 -1.84
CA PHE A 113 4.13 4.27 -1.91
C PHE A 113 3.55 4.30 -3.32
N LEU A 114 4.35 4.54 -4.35
CA LEU A 114 3.89 4.43 -5.73
C LEU A 114 3.31 3.03 -6.01
N ALA A 115 4.03 2.00 -5.62
CA ALA A 115 3.60 0.61 -5.82
C ALA A 115 2.33 0.28 -5.02
N VAL A 116 2.19 0.75 -3.77
CA VAL A 116 0.99 0.47 -2.95
C VAL A 116 -0.24 1.22 -3.46
N TYR A 117 -0.11 2.45 -3.95
CA TYR A 117 -1.22 3.15 -4.58
C TYR A 117 -1.73 2.40 -5.81
N ILE A 118 -0.84 1.93 -6.69
CA ILE A 118 -1.21 1.10 -7.84
C ILE A 118 -1.89 -0.20 -7.37
N HIS A 119 -1.38 -0.83 -6.31
CA HIS A 119 -1.96 -2.05 -5.74
C HIS A 119 -3.37 -1.82 -5.16
N ILE A 120 -3.60 -0.69 -4.50
CA ILE A 120 -4.91 -0.29 -3.98
C ILE A 120 -5.88 0.00 -5.15
N PHE A 121 -5.50 0.86 -6.10
CA PHE A 121 -6.35 1.19 -7.24
C PHE A 121 -6.66 -0.01 -8.12
N ARG A 122 -5.70 -0.94 -8.32
CA ARG A 122 -5.96 -2.22 -8.97
C ARG A 122 -7.04 -3.01 -8.21
N SER A 123 -6.95 -3.02 -6.89
CA SER A 123 -7.92 -3.74 -6.05
C SER A 123 -9.32 -3.10 -6.14
N LEU A 124 -9.40 -1.78 -6.21
CA LEU A 124 -10.64 -1.04 -6.43
C LEU A 124 -11.25 -1.35 -7.81
N PHE A 125 -10.44 -1.30 -8.87
CA PHE A 125 -10.90 -1.53 -10.23
C PHE A 125 -11.43 -2.96 -10.45
N TYR A 126 -10.73 -3.95 -9.93
CA TYR A 126 -11.08 -5.36 -10.13
C TYR A 126 -11.92 -5.96 -8.98
N GLY A 127 -12.34 -5.14 -8.01
CA GLY A 127 -13.17 -5.58 -6.90
C GLY A 127 -12.51 -6.65 -6.02
N SER A 128 -11.18 -6.57 -5.82
CA SER A 128 -10.43 -7.55 -5.06
C SER A 128 -10.67 -7.50 -3.55
N TYR A 129 -11.40 -6.50 -3.06
CA TYR A 129 -11.85 -6.32 -1.68
C TYR A 129 -13.18 -7.02 -1.38
N LYS A 130 -13.93 -7.45 -2.41
CA LYS A 130 -15.24 -8.07 -2.24
C LYS A 130 -15.12 -9.52 -1.75
N SER A 131 -16.22 -10.02 -1.21
CA SER A 131 -16.36 -11.40 -0.71
C SER A 131 -15.76 -12.43 -1.68
N PRO A 132 -14.98 -13.38 -1.14
CA PRO A 132 -14.62 -13.67 0.25
C PRO A 132 -13.24 -13.09 0.66
N ARG A 133 -12.86 -11.90 0.16
CA ARG A 133 -11.51 -11.31 0.30
C ARG A 133 -11.47 -10.07 1.21
N GLU A 134 -12.50 -9.86 2.02
CA GLU A 134 -12.63 -8.71 2.92
C GLU A 134 -11.48 -8.64 3.94
N VAL A 135 -11.12 -9.79 4.52
CA VAL A 135 -10.03 -9.88 5.50
C VAL A 135 -8.68 -9.54 4.86
N ILE A 136 -8.45 -9.98 3.61
CA ILE A 136 -7.24 -9.62 2.86
C ILE A 136 -7.15 -8.10 2.71
N TRP A 137 -8.25 -7.46 2.33
CA TRP A 137 -8.33 -6.01 2.16
C TRP A 137 -8.06 -5.27 3.48
N ILE A 138 -8.69 -5.69 4.58
CA ILE A 138 -8.51 -5.07 5.91
C ILE A 138 -7.06 -5.19 6.39
N ILE A 139 -6.43 -6.36 6.27
CA ILE A 139 -5.01 -6.53 6.62
C ILE A 139 -4.13 -5.62 5.74
N GLY A 140 -4.45 -5.53 4.44
CA GLY A 140 -3.75 -4.62 3.52
C GLY A 140 -3.84 -3.15 3.95
N LEU A 141 -5.00 -2.69 4.42
CA LEU A 141 -5.16 -1.34 4.96
C LEU A 141 -4.44 -1.13 6.29
N MET A 142 -4.36 -2.13 7.15
CA MET A 142 -3.52 -2.07 8.35
C MET A 142 -2.05 -1.91 8.01
N ILE A 143 -1.56 -2.66 7.00
CA ILE A 143 -0.20 -2.51 6.46
C ILE A 143 0.00 -1.09 5.95
N TYR A 144 -0.94 -0.56 5.16
CA TYR A 144 -0.87 0.80 4.61
C TYR A 144 -0.79 1.88 5.70
N LEU A 145 -1.60 1.78 6.77
CA LEU A 145 -1.52 2.68 7.92
C LEU A 145 -0.15 2.64 8.61
N LEU A 146 0.38 1.43 8.82
CA LEU A 146 1.72 1.27 9.42
C LEU A 146 2.82 1.78 8.47
N MET A 147 2.66 1.64 7.15
CA MET A 147 3.57 2.23 6.17
C MET A 147 3.58 3.77 6.27
N MET A 148 2.40 4.41 6.38
CA MET A 148 2.31 5.86 6.57
C MET A 148 3.01 6.29 7.87
N ALA A 149 2.76 5.60 8.97
CA ALA A 149 3.40 5.86 10.27
C ALA A 149 4.93 5.67 10.19
N ALA A 150 5.40 4.57 9.59
CA ALA A 150 6.83 4.31 9.41
C ALA A 150 7.49 5.40 8.57
N ALA A 151 6.90 5.76 7.43
CA ALA A 151 7.45 6.76 6.53
C ALA A 151 7.50 8.14 7.18
N PHE A 152 6.43 8.57 7.85
CA PHE A 152 6.39 9.83 8.59
C PHE A 152 7.50 9.89 9.66
N MET A 153 7.61 8.87 10.52
CA MET A 153 8.66 8.85 11.53
C MET A 153 10.05 8.80 10.91
N GLY A 154 10.25 8.05 9.81
CA GLY A 154 11.51 7.98 9.09
C GLY A 154 11.94 9.31 8.47
N TYR A 155 10.98 10.11 7.99
CA TYR A 155 11.25 11.44 7.46
C TYR A 155 11.69 12.44 8.54
N VAL A 156 11.28 12.22 9.78
CA VAL A 156 11.73 13.05 10.92
C VAL A 156 13.20 12.81 11.26
N LEU A 157 13.73 11.61 11.05
CA LEU A 157 15.06 11.20 11.52
C LEU A 157 16.25 12.04 11.00
N PRO A 158 16.26 12.53 9.74
CA PRO A 158 17.35 13.41 9.27
C PRO A 158 17.49 14.70 10.06
N TRP A 159 16.46 15.11 10.77
CA TRP A 159 16.45 16.31 11.62
C TRP A 159 16.80 17.59 10.86
N GLY A 160 16.37 17.68 9.60
CA GLY A 160 16.37 18.90 8.81
C GLY A 160 15.15 19.76 9.12
N GLN A 161 15.06 20.94 8.49
CA GLN A 161 13.96 21.89 8.70
C GLN A 161 12.60 21.27 8.43
N MET A 162 12.44 20.52 7.34
CA MET A 162 11.16 19.85 7.03
C MET A 162 10.88 18.68 7.95
N SER A 163 11.91 17.95 8.40
CA SER A 163 11.78 16.89 9.41
C SER A 163 11.20 17.43 10.71
N PHE A 164 11.78 18.49 11.25
CA PHE A 164 11.39 19.09 12.53
C PHE A 164 10.01 19.75 12.45
N TRP A 165 9.80 20.59 11.45
CA TRP A 165 8.55 21.34 11.32
C TRP A 165 7.39 20.45 10.86
N GLY A 166 7.67 19.44 10.03
CA GLY A 166 6.70 18.41 9.68
C GLY A 166 6.27 17.61 10.90
N ALA A 167 7.21 17.20 11.76
CA ALA A 167 6.89 16.55 13.04
C ALA A 167 6.04 17.45 13.92
N THR A 168 6.41 18.72 14.06
CA THR A 168 5.66 19.70 14.88
C THR A 168 4.23 19.88 14.40
N VAL A 169 4.00 20.05 13.10
CA VAL A 169 2.67 20.26 12.54
C VAL A 169 1.82 19.01 12.68
N ILE A 170 2.31 17.85 12.28
CA ILE A 170 1.51 16.62 12.24
C ILE A 170 1.21 16.11 13.65
N THR A 171 2.17 16.14 14.56
CA THR A 171 1.91 15.69 15.94
C THR A 171 1.01 16.66 16.71
N ASN A 172 1.08 17.95 16.40
CA ASN A 172 0.17 18.93 16.98
C ASN A 172 -1.29 18.78 16.52
N LEU A 173 -1.57 18.00 15.47
CA LEU A 173 -2.96 17.71 15.10
C LEU A 173 -3.73 16.98 16.21
N PHE A 174 -3.05 16.18 17.02
CA PHE A 174 -3.69 15.49 18.15
C PHE A 174 -4.23 16.45 19.21
N SER A 175 -3.67 17.67 19.35
CA SER A 175 -4.20 18.66 20.30
C SER A 175 -5.60 19.16 19.92
N ALA A 176 -6.09 18.89 18.73
CA ALA A 176 -7.47 19.17 18.34
C ALA A 176 -8.51 18.28 19.03
N ILE A 177 -8.10 17.14 19.61
CA ILE A 177 -9.01 16.20 20.28
C ILE A 177 -9.48 16.81 21.60
N PRO A 178 -10.80 17.01 21.79
CA PRO A 178 -11.31 17.62 23.02
C PRO A 178 -10.90 16.85 24.26
N LEU A 179 -10.64 17.56 25.35
CA LEU A 179 -10.33 17.08 26.70
C LEU A 179 -8.95 16.41 26.86
N VAL A 180 -8.49 15.62 25.90
CA VAL A 180 -7.28 14.79 26.03
C VAL A 180 -6.16 15.16 25.05
N GLY A 181 -6.45 16.03 24.08
CA GLY A 181 -5.54 16.31 22.95
C GLY A 181 -4.18 16.83 23.37
N ASP A 182 -4.13 17.80 24.29
CA ASP A 182 -2.87 18.36 24.79
C ASP A 182 -2.05 17.33 25.57
N SER A 183 -2.72 16.46 26.35
CA SER A 183 -2.06 15.36 27.08
C SER A 183 -1.47 14.34 26.10
N ILE A 184 -2.19 13.99 25.03
CA ILE A 184 -1.71 13.09 23.99
C ILE A 184 -0.50 13.72 23.27
N THR A 185 -0.58 14.99 22.92
CA THR A 185 0.49 15.71 22.22
C THR A 185 1.76 15.78 23.07
N THR A 186 1.65 16.18 24.34
CA THR A 186 2.76 16.22 25.29
C THR A 186 3.34 14.83 25.53
N TRP A 187 2.50 13.80 25.66
CA TRP A 187 2.96 12.43 25.76
C TRP A 187 3.70 11.96 24.50
N LEU A 188 3.20 12.29 23.31
CA LEU A 188 3.83 11.93 22.03
C LEU A 188 5.19 12.61 21.86
N TRP A 189 5.29 13.89 22.20
CA TRP A 189 6.58 14.62 22.17
C TRP A 189 7.56 14.13 23.25
N GLY A 190 7.04 13.73 24.40
CA GLY A 190 7.84 13.43 25.59
C GLY A 190 8.45 14.65 26.26
N ALA A 191 8.00 15.83 25.86
CA ALA A 191 8.34 17.14 26.33
C ALA A 191 7.19 18.11 26.01
N TYR A 192 7.37 19.41 26.25
CA TYR A 192 6.39 20.44 25.87
C TYR A 192 6.53 20.94 24.41
N SER A 193 7.53 20.44 23.70
CA SER A 193 7.77 20.72 22.27
C SER A 193 8.41 19.51 21.64
N VAL A 194 8.44 19.49 20.29
CA VAL A 194 9.26 18.52 19.52
C VAL A 194 10.73 18.76 19.85
N ASP A 195 11.41 17.74 20.34
CA ASP A 195 12.81 17.80 20.77
C ASP A 195 13.42 16.38 20.82
N ASN A 196 14.57 16.24 21.45
CA ASN A 196 15.33 15.01 21.58
C ASN A 196 14.49 13.79 22.04
N PRO A 197 13.58 13.88 23.04
CA PRO A 197 12.70 12.76 23.39
C PRO A 197 11.80 12.31 22.25
N THR A 198 11.30 13.24 21.43
CA THR A 198 10.48 12.94 20.25
C THR A 198 11.30 12.17 19.23
N LEU A 199 12.50 12.63 18.92
CA LEU A 199 13.38 12.01 17.94
C LEU A 199 13.74 10.57 18.34
N ASN A 200 14.07 10.34 19.61
CA ASN A 200 14.38 9.00 20.14
C ASN A 200 13.20 8.04 20.00
N ARG A 201 11.98 8.49 20.33
CA ARG A 201 10.76 7.67 20.20
C ARG A 201 10.48 7.35 18.74
N PHE A 202 10.63 8.34 17.86
CA PHE A 202 10.39 8.14 16.42
C PHE A 202 11.41 7.21 15.79
N PHE A 203 12.68 7.29 16.19
CA PHE A 203 13.70 6.34 15.79
C PHE A 203 13.32 4.91 16.22
N SER A 204 12.97 4.73 17.49
CA SER A 204 12.64 3.41 18.05
C SER A 204 11.41 2.80 17.34
N LEU A 205 10.35 3.60 17.12
CA LEU A 205 9.15 3.15 16.43
C LEU A 205 9.38 2.94 14.93
N HIS A 206 10.14 3.82 14.27
CA HIS A 206 10.51 3.64 12.87
C HIS A 206 11.29 2.34 12.64
N TYR A 207 12.18 1.98 13.55
CA TYR A 207 12.91 0.73 13.50
C TYR A 207 12.01 -0.50 13.75
N LEU A 208 11.05 -0.41 14.66
CA LEU A 208 10.19 -1.52 15.06
C LEU A 208 9.06 -1.79 14.02
N ILE A 209 8.40 -0.75 13.52
CA ILE A 209 7.19 -0.88 12.69
C ILE A 209 7.42 -1.71 11.42
N PRO A 210 8.55 -1.63 10.68
CA PRO A 210 8.80 -2.47 9.52
C PRO A 210 8.72 -3.97 9.80
N PHE A 211 9.09 -4.43 10.99
CA PHE A 211 8.97 -5.83 11.39
C PHE A 211 7.51 -6.22 11.70
N LEU A 212 6.71 -5.29 12.24
CA LEU A 212 5.26 -5.50 12.37
C LEU A 212 4.60 -5.57 10.99
N ILE A 213 5.00 -4.70 10.06
CA ILE A 213 4.55 -4.76 8.66
C ILE A 213 4.90 -6.11 8.04
N LEU A 214 6.13 -6.60 8.24
CA LEU A 214 6.56 -7.91 7.74
C LEU A 214 5.66 -9.04 8.26
N GLY A 215 5.35 -9.03 9.56
CA GLY A 215 4.42 -9.98 10.17
C GLY A 215 3.02 -9.92 9.55
N LEU A 216 2.49 -8.72 9.35
CA LEU A 216 1.19 -8.53 8.69
C LEU A 216 1.21 -8.92 7.21
N VAL A 217 2.33 -8.72 6.49
CA VAL A 217 2.48 -9.17 5.09
C VAL A 217 2.41 -10.68 5.01
N VAL A 218 3.03 -11.42 5.95
CA VAL A 218 2.91 -12.88 6.02
C VAL A 218 1.44 -13.29 6.21
N LEU A 219 0.71 -12.62 7.10
CA LEU A 219 -0.72 -12.87 7.31
C LEU A 219 -1.56 -12.49 6.09
N HIS A 220 -1.22 -11.40 5.41
CA HIS A 220 -1.90 -10.94 4.19
C HIS A 220 -1.78 -11.95 3.05
N ILE A 221 -0.56 -12.48 2.85
CA ILE A 221 -0.29 -13.51 1.84
C ILE A 221 -0.99 -14.82 2.24
N TRP A 222 -0.97 -15.19 3.51
CA TRP A 222 -1.70 -16.37 3.98
C TRP A 222 -3.21 -16.23 3.74
N ALA A 223 -3.79 -15.10 4.13
CA ALA A 223 -5.21 -14.82 3.88
C ALA A 223 -5.55 -14.89 2.38
N LEU A 224 -4.64 -14.45 1.49
CA LEU A 224 -4.80 -14.56 0.04
C LEU A 224 -4.91 -16.02 -0.43
N HIS A 225 -4.13 -16.93 0.15
CA HIS A 225 -4.13 -18.33 -0.26
C HIS A 225 -5.40 -19.10 0.16
N VAL A 226 -6.21 -18.55 1.09
CA VAL A 226 -7.46 -19.19 1.53
C VAL A 226 -8.54 -19.16 0.44
N PRO A 227 -8.97 -17.99 -0.10
CA PRO A 227 -9.93 -17.92 -1.20
C PRO A 227 -9.28 -17.99 -2.58
N GLY A 228 -7.97 -17.89 -2.68
CA GLY A 228 -7.21 -17.78 -3.92
C GLY A 228 -7.23 -16.38 -4.55
N ASN A 229 -6.45 -16.22 -5.62
CA ASN A 229 -6.31 -14.96 -6.33
C ASN A 229 -7.63 -14.54 -7.01
N ASN A 230 -7.96 -13.26 -6.94
CA ASN A 230 -8.89 -12.65 -7.88
C ASN A 230 -8.25 -12.60 -9.28
N ASN A 231 -9.04 -12.30 -10.30
CA ASN A 231 -8.56 -12.20 -11.69
C ASN A 231 -9.23 -11.03 -12.43
N PRO A 232 -8.74 -10.62 -13.62
CA PRO A 232 -9.24 -9.45 -14.33
C PRO A 232 -10.74 -9.47 -14.65
N VAL A 233 -11.34 -10.65 -14.84
CA VAL A 233 -12.79 -10.77 -15.09
C VAL A 233 -13.61 -10.90 -13.81
N GLY A 234 -12.94 -11.05 -12.64
CA GLY A 234 -13.62 -11.04 -11.33
C GLY A 234 -14.47 -12.26 -11.03
N ILE A 235 -14.30 -13.38 -11.73
CA ILE A 235 -15.07 -14.62 -11.56
C ILE A 235 -14.30 -15.66 -10.74
N ASP A 236 -15.04 -16.58 -10.12
CA ASP A 236 -14.44 -17.68 -9.39
C ASP A 236 -14.00 -18.80 -10.34
N ILE A 237 -12.86 -19.41 -10.06
CA ILE A 237 -12.31 -20.52 -10.85
C ILE A 237 -13.11 -21.80 -10.57
N LYS A 238 -13.91 -22.24 -11.55
CA LYS A 238 -14.73 -23.46 -11.44
C LYS A 238 -13.99 -24.72 -11.93
N LYS A 239 -13.04 -24.57 -12.86
CA LYS A 239 -12.26 -25.65 -13.47
C LYS A 239 -10.76 -25.33 -13.40
N PRO A 240 -10.10 -25.61 -12.26
CA PRO A 240 -8.68 -25.25 -12.09
C PRO A 240 -7.79 -25.74 -13.21
N SER A 241 -7.94 -26.99 -13.66
CA SER A 241 -7.12 -27.59 -14.72
C SER A 241 -7.17 -26.87 -16.08
N LYS A 242 -8.24 -26.08 -16.35
CA LYS A 242 -8.38 -25.31 -17.60
C LYS A 242 -8.04 -23.83 -17.43
N ASP A 243 -8.28 -23.29 -16.23
CA ASP A 243 -8.27 -21.85 -15.97
C ASP A 243 -7.05 -21.39 -15.17
N THR A 244 -6.21 -22.32 -14.71
CA THR A 244 -5.00 -22.01 -13.94
C THR A 244 -3.75 -22.54 -14.60
N VAL A 245 -2.63 -21.95 -14.20
CA VAL A 245 -1.26 -22.41 -14.45
C VAL A 245 -0.51 -22.49 -13.13
N PRO A 246 0.54 -23.32 -13.00
CA PRO A 246 1.42 -23.27 -11.84
C PRO A 246 2.01 -21.87 -11.66
N PHE A 247 2.21 -21.46 -10.41
CA PHE A 247 2.83 -20.17 -10.13
C PHE A 247 4.23 -20.08 -10.75
N HIS A 248 5.06 -21.11 -10.55
CA HIS A 248 6.35 -21.23 -11.23
C HIS A 248 6.24 -22.24 -12.40
N PRO A 249 6.79 -21.92 -13.59
CA PRO A 249 7.57 -20.72 -13.93
C PRO A 249 6.73 -19.55 -14.48
N TYR A 250 5.43 -19.73 -14.72
CA TYR A 250 4.64 -18.79 -15.53
C TYR A 250 4.51 -17.41 -14.88
N ILE A 251 4.06 -17.35 -13.63
CA ILE A 251 3.84 -16.09 -12.93
C ILE A 251 5.15 -15.52 -12.39
N THR A 252 6.05 -16.38 -11.89
CA THR A 252 7.36 -15.94 -11.38
C THR A 252 8.21 -15.26 -12.43
N ILE A 253 8.21 -15.73 -13.69
CA ILE A 253 8.93 -15.07 -14.79
C ILE A 253 8.29 -13.71 -15.11
N LYS A 254 6.96 -13.65 -15.13
CA LYS A 254 6.22 -12.42 -15.34
C LYS A 254 6.46 -11.39 -14.25
N ASP A 255 6.45 -11.81 -13.01
CA ASP A 255 6.75 -10.98 -11.85
C ASP A 255 8.21 -10.50 -11.87
N ALA A 256 9.17 -11.39 -12.22
CA ALA A 256 10.58 -11.02 -12.38
C ALA A 256 10.80 -9.96 -13.47
N PHE A 257 10.10 -10.07 -14.61
CA PHE A 257 10.17 -9.05 -15.66
C PHE A 257 9.61 -7.71 -15.19
N ALA A 258 8.43 -7.70 -14.53
CA ALA A 258 7.84 -6.48 -13.99
C ALA A 258 8.73 -5.83 -12.91
N LEU A 259 9.33 -6.66 -12.05
CA LEU A 259 10.28 -6.21 -11.04
C LEU A 259 11.52 -5.58 -11.68
N LEU A 260 12.06 -6.19 -12.75
CA LEU A 260 13.22 -5.63 -13.49
C LEU A 260 12.89 -4.24 -14.03
N VAL A 261 11.73 -4.07 -14.67
CA VAL A 261 11.30 -2.75 -15.20
C VAL A 261 11.15 -1.75 -14.04
N PHE A 262 10.55 -2.15 -12.92
CA PHE A 262 10.44 -1.31 -11.74
C PHE A 262 11.81 -0.93 -11.18
N MET A 263 12.77 -1.85 -11.11
CA MET A 263 14.13 -1.59 -10.65
C MET A 263 14.89 -0.62 -11.56
N ILE A 264 14.67 -0.67 -12.87
CA ILE A 264 15.28 0.29 -13.83
C ILE A 264 14.76 1.70 -13.53
N ILE A 265 13.45 1.87 -13.31
CA ILE A 265 12.86 3.17 -12.96
C ILE A 265 13.40 3.64 -11.60
N PHE A 266 13.44 2.74 -10.62
CA PHE A 266 13.96 3.04 -9.29
C PHE A 266 15.45 3.45 -9.33
N ALA A 267 16.27 2.73 -10.09
CA ALA A 267 17.68 3.09 -10.32
C ALA A 267 17.81 4.47 -10.98
N GLY A 268 16.90 4.80 -11.90
CA GLY A 268 16.83 6.14 -12.48
C GLY A 268 16.73 7.25 -11.44
N PHE A 269 15.85 7.08 -10.45
CA PHE A 269 15.75 8.03 -9.32
C PHE A 269 17.03 8.02 -8.47
N VAL A 270 17.55 6.86 -8.09
CA VAL A 270 18.72 6.75 -7.20
C VAL A 270 19.98 7.36 -7.81
N PHE A 271 20.23 7.14 -9.10
CA PHE A 271 21.50 7.51 -9.73
C PHE A 271 21.47 8.86 -10.48
N PHE A 272 20.31 9.30 -10.97
CA PHE A 272 20.24 10.49 -11.82
C PHE A 272 19.47 11.65 -11.20
N THR A 273 18.45 11.37 -10.37
CA THR A 273 17.60 12.40 -9.77
C THR A 273 17.25 12.10 -8.31
N PRO A 274 18.25 11.83 -7.43
CA PRO A 274 18.00 11.28 -6.10
C PRO A 274 17.22 12.21 -5.16
N ASN A 275 17.19 13.49 -5.44
CA ASN A 275 16.59 14.52 -4.58
C ASN A 275 15.25 15.06 -5.07
N VAL A 276 14.79 14.64 -6.27
CA VAL A 276 13.59 15.22 -6.91
C VAL A 276 12.29 14.90 -6.14
N LEU A 277 12.25 13.81 -5.38
CA LEU A 277 11.11 13.43 -4.55
C LEU A 277 11.20 13.92 -3.10
N GLY A 278 12.27 14.65 -2.76
CA GLY A 278 12.50 15.27 -1.45
C GLY A 278 12.19 16.78 -1.45
N HIS A 279 12.42 17.42 -0.31
CA HIS A 279 12.29 18.85 -0.15
C HIS A 279 13.64 19.50 0.14
N SER A 280 13.96 20.62 -0.54
CA SER A 280 15.26 21.31 -0.42
C SER A 280 15.57 21.76 1.01
N ASP A 281 14.57 22.27 1.74
CA ASP A 281 14.76 22.77 3.11
C ASP A 281 15.16 21.66 4.10
N ASN A 282 14.99 20.38 3.74
CA ASN A 282 15.43 19.27 4.59
C ASN A 282 16.95 19.00 4.54
N TYR A 283 17.68 19.73 3.69
CA TYR A 283 19.16 19.80 3.67
C TYR A 283 19.72 20.93 4.54
N ILE A 284 18.85 21.65 5.27
CA ILE A 284 19.22 22.67 6.26
C ILE A 284 18.96 22.05 7.64
N PRO A 285 19.93 22.11 8.59
CA PRO A 285 19.72 21.62 9.95
C PRO A 285 18.48 22.25 10.59
N ALA A 286 17.76 21.46 11.40
CA ALA A 286 16.57 21.94 12.10
C ALA A 286 16.87 23.16 12.98
N ASN A 287 16.09 24.22 12.80
CA ASN A 287 16.12 25.42 13.64
C ASN A 287 14.70 25.69 14.18
N PRO A 288 14.45 25.47 15.48
CA PRO A 288 13.13 25.69 16.08
C PRO A 288 12.70 27.16 16.12
N LEU A 289 13.62 28.11 15.89
CA LEU A 289 13.33 29.53 15.89
C LEU A 289 13.00 30.11 14.50
N VAL A 290 13.15 29.29 13.43
CA VAL A 290 12.93 29.73 12.04
C VAL A 290 11.96 28.78 11.35
N THR A 291 10.70 29.22 11.23
CA THR A 291 9.68 28.43 10.55
C THR A 291 9.84 28.53 9.04
N PRO A 292 9.89 27.42 8.29
CA PRO A 292 9.89 27.45 6.82
C PRO A 292 8.63 28.13 6.27
N ALA A 293 8.76 28.77 5.13
CA ALA A 293 7.64 29.48 4.50
C ALA A 293 6.51 28.54 4.09
N HIS A 294 6.84 27.30 3.77
CA HIS A 294 5.87 26.29 3.33
C HIS A 294 6.21 24.91 3.88
N ILE A 295 5.39 24.41 4.80
CA ILE A 295 5.56 23.10 5.43
C ILE A 295 4.59 22.13 4.76
N VAL A 296 5.11 21.13 4.07
CA VAL A 296 4.33 20.08 3.41
C VAL A 296 4.88 18.69 3.75
N PRO A 297 4.04 17.68 3.90
CA PRO A 297 4.49 16.30 4.00
C PRO A 297 4.98 15.79 2.63
N GLU A 298 5.54 14.60 2.62
CA GLU A 298 5.94 13.93 1.38
C GLU A 298 4.74 13.71 0.45
N TRP A 299 5.02 13.67 -0.86
CA TRP A 299 4.04 13.65 -1.93
C TRP A 299 2.94 12.60 -1.76
N TYR A 300 3.28 11.44 -1.20
CA TYR A 300 2.32 10.34 -1.00
C TYR A 300 1.33 10.58 0.15
N LEU A 301 1.54 11.56 1.00
CA LEU A 301 0.61 11.98 2.05
C LEU A 301 -0.23 13.20 1.65
N LEU A 302 0.14 13.89 0.56
CA LEU A 302 -0.50 15.13 0.12
C LEU A 302 -2.01 15.02 -0.13
N PRO A 303 -2.57 13.93 -0.68
CA PRO A 303 -4.02 13.82 -0.85
C PRO A 303 -4.77 13.95 0.49
N PHE A 304 -4.29 13.31 1.53
CA PHE A 304 -4.88 13.39 2.88
C PHE A 304 -4.62 14.77 3.53
N TYR A 305 -3.47 15.36 3.26
CA TYR A 305 -3.14 16.71 3.71
C TYR A 305 -4.02 17.77 3.03
N ALA A 306 -4.38 17.60 1.76
CA ALA A 306 -5.35 18.46 1.08
C ALA A 306 -6.74 18.36 1.75
N ILE A 307 -7.20 17.15 2.06
CA ILE A 307 -8.47 16.91 2.76
C ILE A 307 -8.44 17.58 4.14
N LEU A 308 -7.37 17.41 4.91
CA LEU A 308 -7.17 18.08 6.22
C LEU A 308 -7.37 19.60 6.12
N ARG A 309 -6.75 20.24 5.12
CA ARG A 309 -6.74 21.70 4.96
C ARG A 309 -7.96 22.26 4.22
N SER A 310 -8.88 21.39 3.72
CA SER A 310 -10.07 21.81 2.98
C SER A 310 -11.09 22.57 3.84
N VAL A 311 -11.05 22.40 5.15
CA VAL A 311 -11.90 23.09 6.12
C VAL A 311 -11.06 23.96 7.06
N PRO A 312 -11.59 25.09 7.55
CA PRO A 312 -10.82 26.02 8.38
C PRO A 312 -10.70 25.55 9.84
N ASP A 313 -11.62 24.68 10.31
CA ASP A 313 -11.60 24.12 11.66
C ASP A 313 -10.60 22.99 11.79
N LYS A 314 -9.69 23.07 12.78
CA LYS A 314 -8.64 22.08 13.01
C LYS A 314 -9.20 20.69 13.31
N LEU A 315 -10.19 20.61 14.20
CA LEU A 315 -10.80 19.33 14.55
C LEU A 315 -11.55 18.71 13.39
N GLY A 316 -12.31 19.50 12.64
CA GLY A 316 -13.02 19.08 11.43
C GLY A 316 -12.05 18.55 10.38
N GLY A 317 -10.94 19.24 10.14
CA GLY A 317 -9.89 18.77 9.22
C GLY A 317 -9.28 17.44 9.64
N VAL A 318 -8.96 17.27 10.92
CA VAL A 318 -8.43 16.02 11.48
C VAL A 318 -9.43 14.88 11.32
N ILE A 319 -10.71 15.11 11.64
CA ILE A 319 -11.77 14.12 11.46
C ILE A 319 -11.89 13.72 9.99
N LEU A 320 -11.92 14.67 9.06
CA LEU A 320 -12.00 14.37 7.62
C LEU A 320 -10.77 13.58 7.14
N MET A 321 -9.57 13.97 7.52
CA MET A 321 -8.34 13.26 7.13
C MET A 321 -8.37 11.79 7.58
N PHE A 322 -8.68 11.52 8.85
CA PHE A 322 -8.78 10.14 9.34
C PHE A 322 -9.96 9.39 8.72
N SER A 323 -11.11 10.07 8.54
CA SER A 323 -12.28 9.47 7.90
C SER A 323 -11.99 9.06 6.45
N ALA A 324 -11.15 9.81 5.72
CA ALA A 324 -10.74 9.46 4.36
C ALA A 324 -9.97 8.14 4.29
N ILE A 325 -9.23 7.81 5.35
CA ILE A 325 -8.55 6.51 5.45
C ILE A 325 -9.50 5.43 5.96
N PHE A 326 -10.27 5.72 7.02
CA PHE A 326 -11.14 4.74 7.65
C PHE A 326 -12.32 4.31 6.79
N ILE A 327 -12.80 5.14 5.86
CA ILE A 327 -13.86 4.77 4.93
C ILE A 327 -13.46 3.57 4.06
N LEU A 328 -12.17 3.41 3.76
CA LEU A 328 -11.66 2.27 3.01
C LEU A 328 -11.82 0.94 3.76
N PHE A 329 -11.82 0.95 5.10
CA PHE A 329 -12.05 -0.28 5.89
C PHE A 329 -13.46 -0.82 5.74
N VAL A 330 -14.45 0.04 5.57
CA VAL A 330 -15.86 -0.34 5.39
C VAL A 330 -16.26 -0.53 3.92
N LEU A 331 -15.33 -0.28 2.99
CA LEU A 331 -15.54 -0.39 1.56
C LEU A 331 -16.15 -1.72 1.09
N PRO A 332 -15.76 -2.90 1.59
CA PRO A 332 -16.35 -4.17 1.16
C PRO A 332 -17.87 -4.24 1.33
N TRP A 333 -18.41 -3.48 2.28
CA TRP A 333 -19.84 -3.43 2.59
C TRP A 333 -20.56 -2.24 1.96
N LEU A 334 -19.84 -1.21 1.51
CA LEU A 334 -20.39 -0.07 0.79
C LEU A 334 -20.67 -0.39 -0.68
N ASP A 335 -19.87 -1.24 -1.31
CA ASP A 335 -20.09 -1.61 -2.71
C ASP A 335 -21.14 -2.72 -2.83
N THR A 336 -22.36 -2.33 -3.13
CA THR A 336 -23.54 -3.20 -3.21
C THR A 336 -23.57 -4.10 -4.45
N SER A 337 -22.76 -3.82 -5.48
CA SER A 337 -22.73 -4.64 -6.71
C SER A 337 -22.19 -6.04 -6.44
N LYS A 338 -22.86 -7.05 -6.97
CA LYS A 338 -22.38 -8.45 -6.97
C LYS A 338 -21.23 -8.69 -7.95
N VAL A 339 -21.10 -7.82 -8.97
CA VAL A 339 -20.04 -7.90 -9.98
C VAL A 339 -18.77 -7.27 -9.43
N ARG A 340 -17.65 -8.01 -9.49
CA ARG A 340 -16.36 -7.56 -8.93
C ARG A 340 -15.67 -6.57 -9.85
N SER A 341 -15.40 -6.98 -11.10
CA SER A 341 -14.57 -6.22 -12.02
C SER A 341 -15.29 -5.05 -12.66
N ALA A 342 -14.68 -3.86 -12.60
CA ALA A 342 -15.16 -2.66 -13.30
C ALA A 342 -15.20 -2.81 -14.84
N ILE A 343 -14.55 -3.86 -15.40
CA ILE A 343 -14.65 -4.16 -16.84
C ILE A 343 -16.11 -4.35 -17.26
N PHE A 344 -16.91 -4.99 -16.39
CA PHE A 344 -18.33 -5.29 -16.65
C PHE A 344 -19.29 -4.30 -15.99
N ARG A 345 -18.77 -3.19 -15.46
CA ARG A 345 -19.52 -2.14 -14.75
C ARG A 345 -19.32 -0.80 -15.45
N PRO A 346 -20.04 -0.53 -16.55
CA PRO A 346 -19.75 0.61 -17.44
C PRO A 346 -19.88 1.97 -16.75
N ILE A 347 -20.86 2.14 -15.84
CA ILE A 347 -21.07 3.39 -15.10
C ILE A 347 -20.02 3.53 -14.00
N TYR A 348 -19.85 2.49 -13.17
CA TYR A 348 -18.86 2.50 -12.09
C TYR A 348 -17.45 2.74 -12.62
N ARG A 349 -17.09 2.18 -13.77
CA ARG A 349 -15.79 2.37 -14.41
C ARG A 349 -15.47 3.84 -14.68
N GLN A 350 -16.45 4.66 -15.06
CA GLN A 350 -16.23 6.10 -15.25
C GLN A 350 -15.97 6.79 -13.90
N PHE A 351 -16.79 6.52 -12.90
CA PHE A 351 -16.59 7.08 -11.56
C PHE A 351 -15.27 6.64 -10.94
N PHE A 352 -14.79 5.42 -11.21
CA PHE A 352 -13.46 4.98 -10.79
C PHE A 352 -12.37 5.87 -11.38
N TRP A 353 -12.42 6.20 -12.67
CA TRP A 353 -11.41 7.08 -13.27
C TRP A 353 -11.52 8.51 -12.76
N ILE A 354 -12.71 9.00 -12.47
CA ILE A 354 -12.87 10.30 -11.81
C ILE A 354 -12.23 10.26 -10.40
N LEU A 355 -12.37 9.16 -9.64
CA LEU A 355 -11.69 9.00 -8.35
C LEU A 355 -10.15 9.03 -8.50
N VAL A 356 -9.60 8.39 -9.52
CA VAL A 356 -8.15 8.43 -9.78
C VAL A 356 -7.70 9.87 -10.04
N ILE A 357 -8.42 10.60 -10.90
CA ILE A 357 -8.12 12.00 -11.20
C ILE A 357 -8.26 12.86 -9.94
N ASP A 358 -9.28 12.63 -9.13
CA ASP A 358 -9.52 13.35 -7.89
C ASP A 358 -8.39 13.18 -6.88
N VAL A 359 -7.92 11.95 -6.65
CA VAL A 359 -6.79 11.67 -5.75
C VAL A 359 -5.50 12.32 -6.26
N LEU A 360 -5.25 12.32 -7.57
CA LEU A 360 -4.11 13.02 -8.16
C LEU A 360 -4.22 14.54 -8.01
N MET A 361 -5.41 15.10 -8.21
CA MET A 361 -5.70 16.52 -8.00
C MET A 361 -5.52 16.90 -6.53
N LEU A 362 -6.05 16.11 -5.60
CA LEU A 362 -5.85 16.32 -4.16
C LEU A 362 -4.35 16.25 -3.80
N GLY A 363 -3.58 15.36 -4.40
CA GLY A 363 -2.13 15.33 -4.27
C GLY A 363 -1.47 16.63 -4.73
N TYR A 364 -1.85 17.12 -5.91
CA TYR A 364 -1.34 18.38 -6.44
C TYR A 364 -1.69 19.58 -5.54
N VAL A 365 -2.96 19.77 -5.21
CA VAL A 365 -3.38 20.91 -4.37
C VAL A 365 -2.88 20.79 -2.92
N GLY A 366 -2.59 19.59 -2.45
CA GLY A 366 -1.96 19.34 -1.16
C GLY A 366 -0.54 19.92 -1.07
N ALA A 367 0.17 20.05 -2.19
CA ALA A 367 1.48 20.70 -2.28
C ALA A 367 1.40 22.23 -2.41
N MET A 368 0.19 22.78 -2.67
CA MET A 368 0.01 24.22 -2.91
C MET A 368 -0.46 24.95 -1.65
N PRO A 369 -0.34 26.29 -1.57
CA PRO A 369 -0.93 27.07 -0.49
C PRO A 369 -2.44 26.86 -0.39
N ALA A 370 -2.98 26.77 0.84
CA ALA A 370 -4.41 26.51 1.08
C ALA A 370 -5.24 27.80 0.93
N GLU A 371 -5.17 28.43 -0.25
CA GLU A 371 -5.85 29.70 -0.54
C GLU A 371 -6.34 29.76 -2.00
N GLY A 372 -7.16 30.73 -2.31
CA GLY A 372 -7.65 31.00 -3.66
C GLY A 372 -8.24 29.74 -4.33
N ILE A 373 -7.84 29.51 -5.58
CA ILE A 373 -8.35 28.39 -6.38
C ILE A 373 -7.96 27.02 -5.80
N TYR A 374 -6.79 26.90 -5.16
CA TYR A 374 -6.33 25.64 -4.59
C TYR A 374 -7.21 25.17 -3.44
N LEU A 375 -7.69 26.10 -2.59
CA LEU A 375 -8.63 25.77 -1.52
C LEU A 375 -9.99 25.34 -2.09
N VAL A 376 -10.47 25.98 -3.16
CA VAL A 376 -11.71 25.56 -3.83
C VAL A 376 -11.59 24.16 -4.39
N LEU A 377 -10.49 23.86 -5.10
CA LEU A 377 -10.23 22.52 -5.65
C LEU A 377 -10.11 21.47 -4.55
N ALA A 378 -9.40 21.78 -3.45
CA ALA A 378 -9.31 20.88 -2.29
C ALA A 378 -10.69 20.56 -1.70
N ARG A 379 -11.58 21.54 -1.58
CA ARG A 379 -12.97 21.34 -1.10
C ARG A 379 -13.78 20.47 -2.05
N VAL A 380 -13.73 20.77 -3.36
CA VAL A 380 -14.45 20.01 -4.38
C VAL A 380 -13.97 18.56 -4.39
N GLY A 381 -12.65 18.34 -4.40
CA GLY A 381 -12.07 17.00 -4.34
C GLY A 381 -12.44 16.26 -3.05
N THR A 382 -12.37 16.92 -1.89
CA THR A 382 -12.79 16.32 -0.61
C THR A 382 -14.26 15.87 -0.65
N ILE A 383 -15.15 16.72 -1.16
CA ILE A 383 -16.58 16.38 -1.31
C ILE A 383 -16.73 15.18 -2.24
N TYR A 384 -16.06 15.19 -3.41
CA TYR A 384 -16.15 14.08 -4.35
C TYR A 384 -15.57 12.79 -3.77
N TYR A 385 -14.44 12.84 -3.07
CA TYR A 385 -13.85 11.67 -2.43
C TYR A 385 -14.85 10.94 -1.52
N PHE A 386 -15.50 11.66 -0.61
CA PHE A 386 -16.50 11.07 0.29
C PHE A 386 -17.76 10.65 -0.45
N LEU A 387 -18.24 11.48 -1.39
CA LEU A 387 -19.40 11.18 -2.22
C LEU A 387 -19.19 9.87 -3.00
N HIS A 388 -17.99 9.64 -3.52
CA HIS A 388 -17.66 8.43 -4.25
C HIS A 388 -17.92 7.16 -3.42
N PHE A 389 -17.43 7.12 -2.19
CA PHE A 389 -17.57 5.93 -1.34
C PHE A 389 -18.93 5.80 -0.68
N ILE A 390 -19.52 6.92 -0.21
CA ILE A 390 -20.77 6.90 0.57
C ILE A 390 -22.01 6.86 -0.32
N VAL A 391 -21.96 7.44 -1.52
CA VAL A 391 -23.14 7.57 -2.39
C VAL A 391 -22.93 6.84 -3.71
N VAL A 392 -21.88 7.18 -4.47
CA VAL A 392 -21.69 6.64 -5.82
C VAL A 392 -21.56 5.12 -5.80
N MET A 393 -20.72 4.55 -4.95
CA MET A 393 -20.52 3.10 -4.91
C MET A 393 -21.79 2.33 -4.54
N PRO A 394 -22.52 2.66 -3.43
CA PRO A 394 -23.76 1.98 -3.09
C PRO A 394 -24.84 2.15 -4.16
N VAL A 395 -25.09 3.38 -4.62
CA VAL A 395 -26.17 3.69 -5.56
C VAL A 395 -25.91 3.10 -6.94
N VAL A 396 -24.71 3.32 -7.49
CA VAL A 396 -24.34 2.74 -8.79
C VAL A 396 -24.30 1.22 -8.70
N GLY A 397 -23.76 0.67 -7.60
CA GLY A 397 -23.74 -0.78 -7.40
C GLY A 397 -25.11 -1.44 -7.40
N TYR A 398 -26.14 -0.71 -6.96
CA TYR A 398 -27.54 -1.18 -6.97
C TYR A 398 -28.27 -0.93 -8.31
N LEU A 399 -28.07 0.23 -8.93
CA LEU A 399 -28.84 0.68 -10.09
C LEU A 399 -28.23 0.30 -11.44
N GLU A 400 -26.91 0.08 -11.50
CA GLU A 400 -26.20 -0.12 -12.75
C GLU A 400 -26.54 -1.46 -13.40
N LYS A 401 -26.84 -1.42 -14.69
CA LYS A 401 -26.95 -2.61 -15.53
C LYS A 401 -25.54 -3.02 -15.95
N THR A 402 -25.11 -4.17 -15.46
CA THR A 402 -23.77 -4.71 -15.76
C THR A 402 -23.72 -5.40 -17.11
N ASP A 403 -22.55 -5.42 -17.75
CA ASP A 403 -22.31 -6.20 -18.95
C ASP A 403 -22.30 -7.70 -18.62
N PRO A 404 -22.56 -8.57 -19.62
CA PRO A 404 -22.53 -10.03 -19.45
C PRO A 404 -21.14 -10.52 -18.97
N ILE A 405 -21.14 -11.37 -17.96
CA ILE A 405 -19.93 -11.95 -17.38
C ILE A 405 -19.65 -13.32 -18.02
N PRO A 406 -18.42 -13.65 -18.46
CA PRO A 406 -18.09 -14.95 -19.02
C PRO A 406 -18.23 -16.08 -17.96
N MET A 407 -18.62 -17.26 -18.41
CA MET A 407 -18.77 -18.43 -17.52
C MET A 407 -17.43 -19.00 -17.02
N SER A 408 -16.34 -18.72 -17.74
CA SER A 408 -14.97 -19.16 -17.44
C SER A 408 -13.98 -18.13 -17.98
N ILE A 409 -12.81 -18.02 -17.39
CA ILE A 409 -11.76 -17.13 -17.92
C ILE A 409 -11.19 -17.58 -19.27
N SER A 410 -11.43 -18.83 -19.64
CA SER A 410 -11.04 -19.40 -20.94
C SER A 410 -12.09 -19.21 -22.03
N GLU A 411 -13.34 -18.93 -21.67
CA GLU A 411 -14.47 -18.85 -22.60
C GLU A 411 -14.25 -17.81 -23.71
N PRO A 412 -13.82 -16.59 -23.45
CA PRO A 412 -13.59 -15.61 -24.52
C PRO A 412 -12.52 -16.00 -25.54
N VAL A 413 -11.59 -16.85 -25.14
CA VAL A 413 -10.50 -17.35 -25.98
C VAL A 413 -10.94 -18.58 -26.78
N LEU A 414 -11.66 -19.48 -26.14
CA LEU A 414 -12.07 -20.77 -26.74
C LEU A 414 -13.29 -20.62 -27.67
N SER A 415 -14.14 -19.65 -27.44
CA SER A 415 -15.35 -19.41 -28.24
C SER A 415 -15.08 -18.69 -29.56
N GLY A 416 -13.85 -18.30 -29.85
CA GLY A 416 -13.50 -17.61 -31.11
C GLY A 416 -14.33 -16.37 -31.42
N GLY A 417 -14.90 -15.74 -30.42
CA GLY A 417 -15.83 -14.62 -30.59
C GLY A 417 -17.26 -15.04 -30.90
N ALA A 418 -17.61 -16.32 -30.73
CA ALA A 418 -18.96 -16.81 -30.93
C ALA A 418 -19.91 -16.27 -29.85
N GLU A 419 -20.90 -15.61 -30.32
CA GLU A 419 -22.09 -14.96 -29.73
C GLU A 419 -22.34 -14.91 -28.20
N PRO A 420 -22.81 -13.75 -27.73
CA PRO A 420 -23.25 -13.55 -26.35
C PRO A 420 -24.55 -14.28 -25.95
N SER A 421 -25.03 -15.23 -26.73
CA SER A 421 -26.38 -15.79 -26.63
C SER A 421 -26.67 -16.56 -25.35
N LEU A 422 -25.66 -17.19 -24.72
CA LEU A 422 -25.87 -17.91 -23.44
C LEU A 422 -25.83 -16.98 -22.21
N ALA A 423 -25.02 -15.94 -22.24
CA ALA A 423 -24.94 -14.97 -21.14
C ALA A 423 -26.23 -14.15 -21.01
N ARG A 424 -26.93 -13.82 -22.12
CA ARG A 424 -28.25 -13.16 -22.10
C ARG A 424 -29.32 -14.01 -21.43
N LYS A 425 -29.34 -15.32 -21.67
CA LYS A 425 -30.36 -16.24 -21.10
C LYS A 425 -30.27 -16.44 -19.59
N ILE A 426 -29.13 -16.13 -18.99
CA ILE A 426 -28.91 -16.29 -17.52
C ILE A 426 -29.32 -15.03 -16.77
N ASN A 427 -29.10 -13.82 -17.35
CA ASN A 427 -29.52 -12.57 -16.73
C ASN A 427 -31.03 -12.36 -16.71
N ASP A 428 -31.78 -12.99 -17.62
CA ASP A 428 -33.25 -12.91 -17.65
C ASP A 428 -33.93 -13.84 -16.64
N LYS A 429 -33.13 -14.63 -15.86
CA LYS A 429 -33.63 -15.59 -14.85
C LYS A 429 -33.08 -15.32 -13.42
N VAL A 430 -32.41 -14.20 -13.20
CA VAL A 430 -31.96 -13.70 -11.89
C VAL A 430 -32.48 -12.29 -11.67
#